data_22bf901a5915f4196adb7034f79f34df
#
_entry.id   22bf901a5915f4196adb7034f79f34df
#
_cell.length_a   1.000
_cell.length_b   1.000
_cell.length_c   1.000
_cell.angle_alpha   90.00
_cell.angle_beta   90.00
_cell.angle_gamma   90.00
#
_symmetry.space_group_name_H-M   'P 1'
#
loop_
_entity.id
_entity.type
_entity.pdbx_description
1 polymer ?
#
loop_
_entity_poly.entity_id
_entity_poly.type
_entity_poly.pdbx_seq_one_letter_code
_entity_poly.pdbx_strand_id
1 'polypeptide(L)'
;MKRIIKGISLFAVIVLSLVFAYPSNTYALTEQTSFVNINNTQSLEVGSLSFTNISFKDFSSISTKAFGLAGIVRNSSNNEINYTSTAYYYDSNYNLIAQGYNSATAISGSNSFSQMSNLSILNGHSVNEIYYYRLSIETNDNTNSSLNNTTSLTPSKNYQYSFYDYVIDKYDINIIVNENNTFDITETITAYFNISKHGIFRTIPLKNTITRLDGTTSTNRTQVTNVSVDNEYTTSRENGNYKLKIGSASRTLTGEQKYVIKYTYNLGKDPGKDYDELYYNIIGNEWDTVIGNVTFSITMPKEFDSSKLGFSSGTTGSTDNSKVKYNVSGNKITGSYNGILGAGEALTVRCELPEGYFVGTGLTFNLMNYIFYLFPILFLVIALLLWYKYGRDDQVVETVE
;
A
#
# COMPACT_ATOMS: atom_id res chain seq x y z
N MET A 1 3.07 -30.65 27.34
CA MET A 1 2.24 -29.68 26.61
C MET A 1 1.75 -28.47 27.44
N LYS A 2 2.29 -28.16 28.61
CA LYS A 2 1.90 -26.99 29.47
C LYS A 2 2.99 -25.91 29.65
N ARG A 3 4.08 -25.96 28.88
CA ARG A 3 5.20 -24.98 28.99
C ARG A 3 5.39 -24.09 27.75
N ILE A 4 4.67 -24.32 26.65
CA ILE A 4 4.80 -23.53 25.40
C ILE A 4 3.81 -22.34 25.35
N ILE A 5 2.75 -22.38 26.16
CA ILE A 5 1.70 -21.32 26.13
C ILE A 5 2.08 -20.08 26.95
N LYS A 6 3.08 -20.15 27.84
CA LYS A 6 3.50 -18.99 28.65
C LYS A 6 4.47 -18.03 27.93
N GLY A 7 5.16 -18.47 26.87
CA GLY A 7 6.09 -17.63 26.11
C GLY A 7 5.41 -16.70 25.10
N ILE A 8 4.28 -17.13 24.55
CA ILE A 8 3.55 -16.37 23.52
C ILE A 8 2.73 -15.22 24.14
N SER A 9 2.28 -15.39 25.38
CA SER A 9 1.51 -14.36 26.10
C SER A 9 2.36 -13.14 26.51
N LEU A 10 3.65 -13.34 26.82
CA LEU A 10 4.53 -12.25 27.26
C LEU A 10 5.00 -11.38 26.08
N PHE A 11 5.20 -11.98 24.91
CA PHE A 11 5.60 -11.25 23.70
C PHE A 11 4.44 -10.42 23.12
N ALA A 12 3.21 -10.94 23.18
CA ALA A 12 2.01 -10.22 22.75
C ALA A 12 1.67 -9.03 23.69
N VAL A 13 1.97 -9.13 24.97
CA VAL A 13 1.75 -8.04 25.94
C VAL A 13 2.78 -6.93 25.77
N ILE A 14 4.03 -7.24 25.41
CA ILE A 14 5.07 -6.21 25.16
C ILE A 14 4.81 -5.48 23.84
N VAL A 15 4.30 -6.15 22.81
CA VAL A 15 3.92 -5.49 21.55
C VAL A 15 2.64 -4.67 21.72
N LEU A 16 1.69 -5.11 22.56
CA LEU A 16 0.45 -4.35 22.82
C LEU A 16 0.67 -3.15 23.75
N SER A 17 1.65 -3.17 24.66
CA SER A 17 1.94 -2.04 25.55
C SER A 17 2.66 -0.88 24.85
N LEU A 18 3.25 -1.11 23.68
CA LEU A 18 3.85 -0.05 22.83
C LEU A 18 2.82 0.67 21.94
N VAL A 19 1.59 0.17 21.85
CA VAL A 19 0.53 0.75 20.99
C VAL A 19 -0.42 1.68 21.77
N PHE A 20 -0.42 1.69 23.11
CA PHE A 20 -1.43 2.39 23.90
C PHE A 20 -0.93 3.51 24.82
N ALA A 21 0.25 4.08 24.59
CA ALA A 21 0.75 5.17 25.43
C ALA A 21 1.08 6.43 24.62
N TYR A 22 0.17 6.89 23.76
CA TYR A 22 0.25 8.24 23.22
C TYR A 22 -0.95 9.06 23.68
N PRO A 23 -0.73 10.15 24.43
CA PRO A 23 -1.78 11.11 24.68
C PRO A 23 -2.19 11.78 23.35
N SER A 24 -3.47 11.79 23.08
CA SER A 24 -4.09 12.50 21.98
C SER A 24 -3.72 13.99 22.00
N ASN A 25 -3.32 14.53 20.83
CA ASN A 25 -3.18 15.94 20.50
C ASN A 25 -1.83 16.63 20.71
N THR A 26 -0.71 15.99 20.31
CA THR A 26 0.48 16.75 19.94
C THR A 26 0.90 16.32 18.53
N TYR A 27 0.88 17.26 17.59
CA TYR A 27 1.47 17.01 16.26
C TYR A 27 2.98 16.83 16.45
N ALA A 28 3.45 15.60 16.37
CA ALA A 28 4.88 15.32 16.38
C ALA A 28 5.45 15.65 15.00
N LEU A 29 6.51 16.43 14.96
CA LEU A 29 7.30 16.60 13.74
C LEU A 29 8.29 15.45 13.65
N THR A 30 8.30 14.72 12.54
CA THR A 30 9.18 13.58 12.31
C THR A 30 10.01 13.82 11.05
N GLU A 31 11.33 13.75 11.19
CA GLU A 31 12.27 13.79 10.08
C GLU A 31 13.13 12.53 10.06
N GLN A 32 13.45 12.04 8.87
CA GLN A 32 14.27 10.84 8.70
C GLN A 32 15.32 11.03 7.61
N THR A 33 16.50 10.45 7.83
CA THR A 33 17.60 10.49 6.86
C THR A 33 17.42 9.43 5.75
N SER A 34 18.10 9.64 4.63
CA SER A 34 18.38 8.57 3.66
C SER A 34 19.35 7.53 4.27
N PHE A 35 19.70 6.48 3.52
CA PHE A 35 20.77 5.56 3.90
C PHE A 35 22.11 6.29 3.96
N VAL A 36 22.77 6.22 5.10
CA VAL A 36 24.08 6.81 5.33
C VAL A 36 25.07 5.69 5.65
N ASN A 37 26.20 5.68 4.95
CA ASN A 37 27.28 4.74 5.28
C ASN A 37 27.80 5.05 6.69
N ILE A 38 28.06 4.01 7.49
CA ILE A 38 28.50 4.15 8.89
C ILE A 38 29.82 4.94 9.05
N ASN A 39 30.62 5.04 8.00
CA ASN A 39 31.87 5.81 8.01
C ASN A 39 31.65 7.31 7.71
N ASN A 40 30.45 7.71 7.36
CA ASN A 40 30.13 9.09 7.03
C ASN A 40 29.45 9.80 8.21
N THR A 41 29.65 11.10 8.27
CA THR A 41 28.89 12.00 9.15
C THR A 41 27.75 12.63 8.40
N GLN A 42 26.70 13.01 9.12
CA GLN A 42 25.58 13.76 8.56
C GLN A 42 25.08 14.84 9.50
N SER A 43 24.25 15.72 8.99
CA SER A 43 23.49 16.70 9.75
C SER A 43 22.03 16.66 9.34
N LEU A 44 21.12 17.01 10.27
CA LEU A 44 19.68 16.98 10.09
C LEU A 44 19.07 18.15 10.86
N GLU A 45 18.06 18.79 10.30
CA GLU A 45 17.27 19.83 10.98
C GLU A 45 15.84 19.37 11.14
N VAL A 46 15.26 19.51 12.34
CA VAL A 46 13.91 19.10 12.67
C VAL A 46 13.27 20.19 13.54
N GLY A 47 12.40 21.01 12.95
CA GLY A 47 11.87 22.18 13.62
C GLY A 47 12.96 23.15 14.05
N SER A 48 13.00 23.49 15.33
CA SER A 48 14.02 24.35 15.94
C SER A 48 15.28 23.58 16.40
N LEU A 49 15.33 22.28 16.16
CA LEU A 49 16.48 21.44 16.50
C LEU A 49 17.40 21.25 15.30
N SER A 50 18.69 21.45 15.49
CA SER A 50 19.74 21.15 14.53
C SER A 50 20.64 20.07 15.10
N PHE A 51 20.75 18.95 14.38
CA PHE A 51 21.60 17.82 14.72
C PHE A 51 22.80 17.81 13.79
N THR A 52 24.00 17.89 14.33
CA THR A 52 25.25 17.98 13.54
C THR A 52 26.23 16.91 13.96
N ASN A 53 27.16 16.58 13.06
CA ASN A 53 28.23 15.60 13.28
C ASN A 53 27.69 14.23 13.72
N ILE A 54 26.48 13.85 13.25
CA ILE A 54 25.89 12.55 13.54
C ILE A 54 26.78 11.48 12.89
N SER A 55 27.24 10.54 13.70
CA SER A 55 28.08 9.45 13.23
C SER A 55 27.91 8.19 14.07
N PHE A 56 28.23 7.06 13.48
CA PHE A 56 28.30 5.79 14.18
C PHE A 56 29.49 5.78 15.12
N LYS A 57 29.28 5.41 16.38
CA LYS A 57 30.29 5.43 17.44
C LYS A 57 30.35 4.09 18.15
N ASP A 58 31.57 3.74 18.51
CA ASP A 58 31.86 2.69 19.48
C ASP A 58 31.98 3.33 20.88
N PHE A 59 31.08 2.97 21.78
CA PHE A 59 31.03 3.40 23.16
C PHE A 59 31.62 2.35 24.11
N SER A 60 32.33 1.35 23.61
CA SER A 60 32.87 0.25 24.42
C SER A 60 33.81 0.68 25.52
N SER A 61 34.39 1.88 25.42
CA SER A 61 35.21 2.52 26.49
C SER A 61 34.38 3.02 27.67
N ILE A 62 33.08 3.21 27.50
CA ILE A 62 32.16 3.75 28.52
C ILE A 62 31.23 2.66 29.07
N SER A 63 30.89 1.68 28.26
CA SER A 63 30.00 0.57 28.60
C SER A 63 30.40 -0.69 27.84
N THR A 64 30.25 -1.86 28.46
CA THR A 64 30.60 -3.13 27.82
C THR A 64 29.80 -3.33 26.50
N LYS A 65 30.48 -3.12 25.34
CA LYS A 65 29.98 -3.33 23.98
C LYS A 65 28.77 -2.46 23.56
N ALA A 66 28.83 -1.17 23.87
CA ALA A 66 27.81 -0.24 23.39
C ALA A 66 28.24 0.39 22.06
N PHE A 67 27.38 0.26 21.04
CA PHE A 67 27.48 0.95 19.77
C PHE A 67 26.22 1.78 19.54
N GLY A 68 26.28 2.76 18.67
CA GLY A 68 25.11 3.54 18.30
C GLY A 68 25.44 4.81 17.53
N LEU A 69 24.47 5.66 17.32
CA LEU A 69 24.64 6.98 16.74
C LEU A 69 24.78 8.03 17.84
N ALA A 70 25.66 8.99 17.59
CA ALA A 70 25.80 10.18 18.41
C ALA A 70 26.10 11.40 17.55
N GLY A 71 25.73 12.58 18.05
CA GLY A 71 25.94 13.85 17.41
C GLY A 71 25.82 15.01 18.40
N ILE A 72 25.81 16.22 17.87
CA ILE A 72 25.57 17.44 18.63
C ILE A 72 24.16 17.93 18.30
N VAL A 73 23.34 18.15 19.32
CA VAL A 73 22.02 18.76 19.18
C VAL A 73 22.08 20.21 19.61
N ARG A 74 21.54 21.11 18.81
CA ARG A 74 21.31 22.51 19.12
C ARG A 74 19.83 22.82 19.08
N ASN A 75 19.35 23.45 20.12
CA ASN A 75 17.99 23.98 20.17
C ASN A 75 18.03 25.50 19.98
N SER A 76 17.47 26.00 18.89
CA SER A 76 17.42 27.43 18.57
C SER A 76 16.17 28.13 19.12
N SER A 77 15.24 27.40 19.72
CA SER A 77 14.01 27.94 20.31
C SER A 77 14.27 28.51 21.72
N ASN A 78 13.26 29.24 22.22
CA ASN A 78 13.24 29.77 23.58
C ASN A 78 12.73 28.77 24.63
N ASN A 79 12.33 27.58 24.21
CA ASN A 79 11.75 26.55 25.08
C ASN A 79 12.60 25.27 25.03
N GLU A 80 12.50 24.46 26.05
CA GLU A 80 13.01 23.09 26.01
C GLU A 80 12.17 22.24 25.06
N ILE A 81 12.85 21.38 24.28
CA ILE A 81 12.19 20.50 23.31
C ILE A 81 12.56 19.06 23.62
N ASN A 82 11.53 18.23 23.83
CA ASN A 82 11.71 16.79 23.91
C ASN A 82 11.74 16.18 22.53
N TYR A 83 12.63 15.26 22.30
CA TYR A 83 12.73 14.51 21.05
C TYR A 83 13.05 13.04 21.31
N THR A 84 12.60 12.18 20.39
CA THR A 84 12.96 10.78 20.31
C THR A 84 13.70 10.54 19.02
N SER A 85 14.87 9.94 19.09
CA SER A 85 15.65 9.53 17.94
C SER A 85 15.64 8.00 17.82
N THR A 86 15.31 7.48 16.64
CA THR A 86 15.32 6.06 16.34
C THR A 86 16.27 5.80 15.19
N ALA A 87 17.23 4.90 15.38
CA ALA A 87 18.16 4.49 14.36
C ALA A 87 17.87 3.07 13.90
N TYR A 88 17.97 2.85 12.61
CA TYR A 88 17.86 1.57 11.94
C TYR A 88 19.18 1.29 11.24
N TYR A 89 19.73 0.08 11.42
CA TYR A 89 21.03 -0.31 10.90
C TYR A 89 20.88 -1.46 9.90
N TYR A 90 21.63 -1.38 8.83
CA TYR A 90 21.46 -2.25 7.67
C TYR A 90 22.80 -2.86 7.25
N ASP A 91 22.73 -4.07 6.69
CA ASP A 91 23.85 -4.74 6.04
C ASP A 91 24.20 -4.11 4.68
N SER A 92 25.20 -4.67 4.00
CA SER A 92 25.61 -4.23 2.66
C SER A 92 24.55 -4.41 1.57
N ASN A 93 23.53 -5.24 1.83
CA ASN A 93 22.41 -5.51 0.93
C ASN A 93 21.14 -4.73 1.31
N TYR A 94 21.26 -3.79 2.25
CA TYR A 94 20.15 -2.99 2.81
C TYR A 94 19.10 -3.80 3.58
N ASN A 95 19.44 -4.98 4.11
CA ASN A 95 18.59 -5.70 5.04
C ASN A 95 18.72 -5.08 6.44
N LEU A 96 17.59 -4.88 7.12
CA LEU A 96 17.58 -4.38 8.50
C LEU A 96 18.12 -5.46 9.44
N ILE A 97 19.22 -5.16 10.15
CA ILE A 97 19.88 -6.10 11.04
C ILE A 97 20.01 -5.62 12.49
N ALA A 98 19.75 -4.34 12.73
CA ALA A 98 19.73 -3.78 14.09
C ALA A 98 18.90 -2.50 14.15
N GLN A 99 18.46 -2.15 15.35
CA GLN A 99 17.75 -0.90 15.61
C GLN A 99 18.06 -0.41 17.03
N GLY A 100 17.76 0.86 17.28
CA GLY A 100 17.88 1.42 18.61
C GLY A 100 17.21 2.77 18.68
N TYR A 101 16.90 3.22 19.89
CA TYR A 101 16.28 4.54 20.10
C TYR A 101 16.87 5.20 21.33
N ASN A 102 16.69 6.50 21.43
CA ASN A 102 16.94 7.30 22.62
C ASN A 102 15.95 8.48 22.68
N SER A 103 15.53 8.83 23.88
CA SER A 103 14.72 10.01 24.14
C SER A 103 15.51 10.99 24.99
N ALA A 104 15.49 12.26 24.63
CA ALA A 104 16.23 13.30 25.30
C ALA A 104 15.50 14.67 25.23
N THR A 105 15.98 15.60 26.06
CA THR A 105 15.51 16.99 26.09
C THR A 105 16.63 17.91 25.62
N ALA A 106 16.37 18.72 24.61
CA ALA A 106 17.26 19.76 24.15
C ALA A 106 16.94 21.09 24.86
N ILE A 107 17.87 21.56 25.66
CA ILE A 107 17.73 22.80 26.44
C ILE A 107 17.78 24.02 25.51
N SER A 108 16.92 25.02 25.74
CA SER A 108 16.84 26.26 24.98
C SER A 108 18.20 26.93 24.84
N GLY A 109 18.55 27.31 23.59
CA GLY A 109 19.78 28.03 23.27
C GLY A 109 21.07 27.23 23.47
N SER A 110 21.02 25.96 23.85
CA SER A 110 22.18 25.14 24.15
C SER A 110 22.68 24.31 22.95
N ASN A 111 23.97 23.96 23.02
CA ASN A 111 24.56 22.90 22.23
C ASN A 111 24.97 21.78 23.19
N SER A 112 24.53 20.56 22.95
CA SER A 112 24.86 19.42 23.79
C SER A 112 25.24 18.20 22.95
N PHE A 113 26.15 17.38 23.45
CA PHE A 113 26.39 16.06 22.90
C PHE A 113 25.18 15.18 23.22
N SER A 114 24.69 14.46 22.23
CA SER A 114 23.59 13.54 22.38
C SER A 114 23.96 12.17 21.83
N GLN A 115 23.78 11.15 22.65
CA GLN A 115 23.68 9.78 22.18
C GLN A 115 22.28 9.62 21.57
N MET A 116 22.23 9.44 20.27
CA MET A 116 20.97 9.46 19.54
C MET A 116 20.30 8.08 19.47
N SER A 117 21.06 7.01 19.63
CA SER A 117 20.50 5.66 19.72
C SER A 117 21.47 4.70 20.38
N ASN A 118 20.94 3.75 21.13
CA ASN A 118 21.62 2.50 21.45
C ASN A 118 21.46 1.54 20.27
N LEU A 119 22.26 0.46 20.27
CA LEU A 119 22.17 -0.56 19.24
C LEU A 119 21.63 -1.85 19.86
N SER A 120 20.52 -2.34 19.32
CA SER A 120 19.97 -3.66 19.58
C SER A 120 20.06 -4.50 18.32
N ILE A 121 20.96 -5.49 18.33
CA ILE A 121 21.16 -6.37 17.17
C ILE A 121 20.01 -7.37 17.07
N LEU A 122 19.48 -7.56 15.87
CA LEU A 122 18.49 -8.58 15.59
C LEU A 122 19.14 -9.98 15.55
N ASN A 123 18.37 -11.01 15.86
CA ASN A 123 18.86 -12.38 16.00
C ASN A 123 19.67 -12.84 14.78
N GLY A 124 20.83 -13.40 15.02
CA GLY A 124 21.71 -14.01 14.01
C GLY A 124 22.69 -13.05 13.33
N HIS A 125 22.70 -11.75 13.69
CA HIS A 125 23.60 -10.75 13.13
C HIS A 125 24.67 -10.28 14.12
N SER A 126 25.69 -9.58 13.60
CA SER A 126 26.76 -8.98 14.39
C SER A 126 26.98 -7.51 13.97
N VAL A 127 27.66 -6.73 14.85
CA VAL A 127 27.99 -5.32 14.59
C VAL A 127 28.82 -5.15 13.32
N ASN A 128 29.69 -6.12 13.01
CA ASN A 128 30.56 -6.05 11.83
C ASN A 128 29.81 -6.16 10.50
N GLU A 129 28.52 -6.54 10.53
CA GLU A 129 27.66 -6.63 9.35
C GLU A 129 26.96 -5.29 9.06
N ILE A 130 27.09 -4.26 9.92
CA ILE A 130 26.49 -2.95 9.72
C ILE A 130 27.30 -2.15 8.70
N TYR A 131 26.63 -1.74 7.61
CA TYR A 131 27.20 -0.91 6.55
C TYR A 131 26.52 0.44 6.43
N TYR A 132 25.21 0.49 6.72
CA TYR A 132 24.41 1.70 6.61
C TYR A 132 23.54 1.89 7.84
N TYR A 133 23.16 3.13 8.06
CA TYR A 133 22.12 3.47 9.01
C TYR A 133 21.14 4.48 8.44
N ARG A 134 19.97 4.56 9.05
CA ARG A 134 18.98 5.62 8.90
C ARG A 134 18.60 6.10 10.29
N LEU A 135 18.39 7.40 10.42
CA LEU A 135 18.00 8.03 11.66
C LEU A 135 16.65 8.73 11.49
N SER A 136 15.72 8.46 12.37
CA SER A 136 14.43 9.14 12.48
C SER A 136 14.45 9.98 13.76
N ILE A 137 14.06 11.24 13.67
CA ILE A 137 13.88 12.15 14.80
C ILE A 137 12.42 12.55 14.88
N GLU A 138 11.83 12.37 16.05
CA GLU A 138 10.47 12.77 16.38
C GLU A 138 10.51 13.80 17.52
N THR A 139 9.80 14.91 17.37
CA THR A 139 9.76 15.99 18.37
C THR A 139 8.36 16.60 18.47
N ASN A 140 8.03 17.11 19.64
CA ASN A 140 6.81 17.89 19.91
C ASN A 140 7.00 19.39 19.71
N ASP A 141 8.04 19.82 18.98
CA ASP A 141 8.24 21.22 18.66
C ASP A 141 7.12 21.78 17.77
N ASN A 142 6.21 22.54 18.36
CA ASN A 142 5.09 23.18 17.66
C ASN A 142 5.48 24.51 16.98
N THR A 143 6.73 24.94 17.00
CA THR A 143 7.12 26.30 16.61
C THR A 143 7.26 26.50 15.10
N ASN A 144 7.23 25.44 14.28
CA ASN A 144 7.22 25.56 12.83
C ASN A 144 6.28 24.55 12.18
N SER A 145 4.99 24.74 12.35
CA SER A 145 3.97 24.12 11.50
C SER A 145 3.89 24.78 10.12
N SER A 146 5.01 25.22 9.56
CA SER A 146 5.08 25.45 8.12
C SER A 146 5.41 24.14 7.36
N LEU A 147 4.85 23.05 7.78
CA LEU A 147 4.41 22.02 6.84
C LEU A 147 3.29 22.65 6.01
N ASN A 148 3.69 23.64 5.21
CA ASN A 148 2.89 24.06 4.08
C ASN A 148 2.61 22.81 3.29
N ASN A 149 1.38 22.33 3.32
CA ASN A 149 0.61 21.56 2.36
C ASN A 149 1.30 21.09 1.07
N THR A 150 2.58 20.77 1.11
CA THR A 150 3.26 20.07 0.03
C THR A 150 3.18 18.60 0.38
N THR A 151 2.20 17.94 -0.18
CA THR A 151 2.01 16.50 -0.10
C THR A 151 3.11 15.73 -0.85
N SER A 152 4.20 16.38 -1.22
CA SER A 152 5.33 15.76 -1.89
C SER A 152 6.06 14.80 -0.94
N LEU A 153 6.20 13.57 -1.38
CA LEU A 153 6.84 12.47 -0.64
C LEU A 153 8.28 12.21 -1.08
N THR A 154 8.79 12.95 -2.07
CA THR A 154 10.16 12.76 -2.54
C THR A 154 11.15 13.04 -1.43
N PRO A 155 12.15 12.19 -1.17
CA PRO A 155 13.10 12.34 -0.07
C PRO A 155 13.89 13.65 -0.09
N SER A 156 14.09 14.25 -1.26
CA SER A 156 14.72 15.58 -1.40
C SER A 156 13.93 16.70 -0.73
N LYS A 157 12.63 16.48 -0.44
CA LYS A 157 11.72 17.45 0.17
C LYS A 157 11.13 16.97 1.49
N ASN A 158 11.07 15.65 1.72
CA ASN A 158 10.48 15.07 2.92
C ASN A 158 11.18 13.76 3.31
N TYR A 159 12.13 13.83 4.22
CA TYR A 159 12.91 12.68 4.70
C TYR A 159 12.06 11.67 5.49
N GLN A 160 10.88 12.05 5.96
CA GLN A 160 10.00 11.20 6.77
C GLN A 160 9.67 9.86 6.10
N TYR A 161 9.59 9.84 4.76
CA TYR A 161 9.20 8.65 4.01
C TYR A 161 10.38 7.93 3.32
N SER A 162 11.60 8.33 3.62
CA SER A 162 12.80 7.73 3.01
C SER A 162 13.09 6.29 3.48
N PHE A 163 12.35 5.78 4.47
CA PHE A 163 12.45 4.39 4.92
C PHE A 163 11.66 3.40 4.05
N TYR A 164 10.75 3.86 3.21
CA TYR A 164 10.13 3.02 2.20
C TYR A 164 11.12 2.77 1.06
N ASP A 165 11.09 1.59 0.48
CA ASP A 165 11.90 1.26 -0.69
C ASP A 165 11.63 2.23 -1.85
N TYR A 166 10.36 2.62 -1.99
CA TYR A 166 9.88 3.68 -2.87
C TYR A 166 8.64 4.34 -2.25
N VAL A 167 8.28 5.50 -2.74
CA VAL A 167 7.04 6.21 -2.40
C VAL A 167 6.30 6.58 -3.69
N ILE A 168 4.99 6.68 -3.64
CA ILE A 168 4.20 7.25 -4.73
C ILE A 168 3.99 8.72 -4.40
N ASP A 169 4.77 9.58 -5.05
CA ASP A 169 4.71 11.02 -4.81
C ASP A 169 3.46 11.66 -5.40
N LYS A 170 3.00 11.14 -6.55
CA LYS A 170 1.80 11.63 -7.22
C LYS A 170 1.02 10.47 -7.83
N TYR A 171 -0.31 10.51 -7.64
CA TYR A 171 -1.23 9.54 -8.22
C TYR A 171 -2.43 10.26 -8.82
N ASP A 172 -2.48 10.33 -10.14
CA ASP A 172 -3.62 10.85 -10.87
C ASP A 172 -4.42 9.68 -11.45
N ILE A 173 -5.72 9.64 -11.19
CA ILE A 173 -6.59 8.60 -11.73
C ILE A 173 -7.78 9.20 -12.47
N ASN A 174 -8.02 8.71 -13.68
CA ASN A 174 -9.20 9.04 -14.45
C ASN A 174 -10.04 7.79 -14.68
N ILE A 175 -11.32 7.85 -14.34
CA ILE A 175 -12.28 6.77 -14.43
C ILE A 175 -13.44 7.20 -15.32
N ILE A 176 -13.70 6.47 -16.39
CA ILE A 176 -14.89 6.61 -17.19
C ILE A 176 -15.80 5.42 -16.89
N VAL A 177 -16.93 5.71 -16.26
CA VAL A 177 -17.95 4.72 -15.93
C VAL A 177 -18.88 4.57 -17.14
N ASN A 178 -19.05 3.35 -17.61
CA ASN A 178 -19.93 3.04 -18.76
C ASN A 178 -21.28 2.52 -18.30
N GLU A 179 -22.32 2.64 -19.14
CA GLU A 179 -23.66 2.16 -18.85
C GLU A 179 -23.74 0.67 -18.56
N ASN A 180 -22.81 -0.12 -19.12
CA ASN A 180 -22.72 -1.57 -18.90
C ASN A 180 -21.95 -1.96 -17.64
N ASN A 181 -21.78 -1.04 -16.69
CA ASN A 181 -21.04 -1.24 -15.43
C ASN A 181 -19.58 -1.68 -15.65
N THR A 182 -18.96 -1.16 -16.71
CA THR A 182 -17.52 -1.27 -16.91
C THR A 182 -16.87 0.08 -16.68
N PHE A 183 -15.66 0.08 -16.17
CA PHE A 183 -14.88 1.29 -15.87
C PHE A 183 -13.62 1.30 -16.73
N ASP A 184 -13.47 2.30 -17.58
CA ASP A 184 -12.22 2.52 -18.30
C ASP A 184 -11.34 3.42 -17.44
N ILE A 185 -10.23 2.87 -16.98
CA ILE A 185 -9.38 3.46 -15.95
C ILE A 185 -8.03 3.80 -16.55
N THR A 186 -7.57 5.00 -16.25
CA THR A 186 -6.20 5.45 -16.53
C THR A 186 -5.57 5.91 -15.22
N GLU A 187 -4.52 5.25 -14.80
CA GLU A 187 -3.71 5.60 -13.64
C GLU A 187 -2.40 6.20 -14.12
N THR A 188 -2.05 7.38 -13.62
CA THR A 188 -0.75 8.03 -13.85
C THR A 188 -0.05 8.15 -12.51
N ILE A 189 1.03 7.39 -12.33
CA ILE A 189 1.75 7.24 -11.08
C ILE A 189 3.15 7.82 -11.24
N THR A 190 3.51 8.75 -10.36
CA THR A 190 4.89 9.20 -10.20
C THR A 190 5.44 8.59 -8.92
N ALA A 191 6.33 7.63 -9.05
CA ALA A 191 6.99 6.95 -7.94
C ALA A 191 8.43 7.44 -7.80
N TYR A 192 8.90 7.58 -6.57
CA TYR A 192 10.30 7.89 -6.28
C TYR A 192 10.94 6.72 -5.53
N PHE A 193 11.97 6.14 -6.11
CA PHE A 193 12.69 4.98 -5.58
C PHE A 193 13.86 5.44 -4.71
N ASN A 194 13.77 5.15 -3.42
CA ASN A 194 14.80 5.44 -2.43
C ASN A 194 15.98 4.48 -2.51
N ILE A 195 15.72 3.27 -2.99
CA ILE A 195 16.73 2.23 -3.23
C ILE A 195 16.56 1.67 -4.65
N SER A 196 17.58 0.94 -5.10
CA SER A 196 17.56 0.32 -6.42
C SER A 196 16.52 -0.80 -6.48
N LYS A 197 15.55 -0.69 -7.39
CA LYS A 197 14.45 -1.64 -7.63
C LYS A 197 14.29 -1.93 -9.12
N HIS A 198 13.58 -3.01 -9.44
CA HIS A 198 13.28 -3.38 -10.82
C HIS A 198 11.97 -2.74 -11.36
N GLY A 199 11.19 -2.10 -10.49
CA GLY A 199 9.89 -1.49 -10.83
C GLY A 199 8.87 -1.62 -9.70
N ILE A 200 7.59 -1.58 -10.06
CA ILE A 200 6.47 -1.64 -9.11
C ILE A 200 5.54 -2.82 -9.42
N PHE A 201 4.75 -3.20 -8.41
CA PHE A 201 3.60 -4.08 -8.59
C PHE A 201 2.31 -3.26 -8.51
N ARG A 202 1.37 -3.53 -9.43
CA ARG A 202 -0.01 -3.04 -9.32
C ARG A 202 -0.94 -4.24 -9.19
N THR A 203 -1.59 -4.35 -8.05
CA THR A 203 -2.52 -5.43 -7.73
C THR A 203 -3.95 -4.91 -7.82
N ILE A 204 -4.80 -5.56 -8.62
CA ILE A 204 -6.19 -5.18 -8.85
C ILE A 204 -7.08 -6.36 -8.40
N PRO A 205 -7.95 -6.19 -7.39
CA PRO A 205 -8.82 -7.25 -6.92
C PRO A 205 -9.80 -7.73 -8.00
N LEU A 206 -9.91 -9.05 -8.18
CA LEU A 206 -10.92 -9.69 -9.05
C LEU A 206 -12.13 -10.21 -8.27
N LYS A 207 -12.12 -10.04 -6.95
CA LYS A 207 -13.20 -10.43 -6.06
C LYS A 207 -13.26 -9.43 -4.91
N ASN A 208 -14.37 -8.74 -4.78
CA ASN A 208 -14.65 -7.80 -3.70
C ASN A 208 -15.91 -8.21 -2.96
N THR A 209 -15.83 -8.23 -1.64
CA THR A 209 -17.00 -8.37 -0.77
C THR A 209 -17.31 -7.03 -0.16
N ILE A 210 -18.49 -6.51 -0.43
CA ILE A 210 -18.94 -5.19 0.01
C ILE A 210 -20.20 -5.32 0.86
N THR A 211 -20.33 -4.45 1.84
CA THR A 211 -21.60 -4.24 2.56
C THR A 211 -22.33 -3.12 1.88
N ARG A 212 -23.53 -3.40 1.36
CA ARG A 212 -24.37 -2.44 0.64
C ARG A 212 -25.07 -1.47 1.60
N LEU A 213 -25.71 -0.43 1.06
CA LEU A 213 -26.42 0.59 1.86
C LEU A 213 -27.59 -0.01 2.67
N ASP A 214 -28.22 -1.06 2.18
CA ASP A 214 -29.29 -1.80 2.88
C ASP A 214 -28.76 -2.77 3.95
N GLY A 215 -27.44 -2.80 4.19
CA GLY A 215 -26.77 -3.69 5.14
C GLY A 215 -26.54 -5.11 4.62
N THR A 216 -26.99 -5.45 3.43
CA THR A 216 -26.71 -6.76 2.82
C THR A 216 -25.26 -6.86 2.36
N THR A 217 -24.71 -8.07 2.35
CA THR A 217 -23.35 -8.32 1.85
C THR A 217 -23.43 -8.95 0.47
N SER A 218 -22.73 -8.36 -0.49
CA SER A 218 -22.58 -8.91 -1.83
C SER A 218 -21.11 -9.16 -2.17
N THR A 219 -20.86 -10.19 -2.97
CA THR A 219 -19.54 -10.49 -3.51
C THR A 219 -19.56 -10.28 -5.01
N ASN A 220 -18.84 -9.26 -5.46
CA ASN A 220 -18.66 -9.00 -6.87
C ASN A 220 -17.45 -9.77 -7.38
N ARG A 221 -17.63 -10.45 -8.51
CA ARG A 221 -16.54 -11.04 -9.30
C ARG A 221 -16.32 -10.15 -10.51
N THR A 222 -15.09 -9.68 -10.66
CA THR A 222 -14.74 -8.68 -11.66
C THR A 222 -13.78 -9.27 -12.70
N GLN A 223 -13.66 -8.58 -13.83
CA GLN A 223 -12.67 -8.91 -14.86
C GLN A 223 -11.85 -7.67 -15.20
N VAL A 224 -10.56 -7.89 -15.42
CA VAL A 224 -9.64 -6.88 -15.96
C VAL A 224 -9.29 -7.26 -17.39
N THR A 225 -9.53 -6.34 -18.31
CA THR A 225 -9.28 -6.49 -19.75
C THR A 225 -8.63 -5.21 -20.31
N ASN A 226 -8.23 -5.24 -21.59
CA ASN A 226 -7.67 -4.10 -22.32
C ASN A 226 -6.50 -3.41 -21.59
N VAL A 227 -5.65 -4.21 -20.95
CA VAL A 227 -4.52 -3.71 -20.16
C VAL A 227 -3.43 -3.18 -21.08
N SER A 228 -2.97 -1.98 -20.79
CA SER A 228 -1.84 -1.32 -21.47
C SER A 228 -1.02 -0.56 -20.44
N VAL A 229 0.30 -0.67 -20.50
CA VAL A 229 1.26 0.05 -19.65
C VAL A 229 2.33 0.64 -20.55
N ASP A 230 2.77 1.85 -20.26
CA ASP A 230 3.82 2.55 -21.04
C ASP A 230 5.24 2.02 -20.78
N ASN A 231 5.39 1.07 -19.87
CA ASN A 231 6.63 0.40 -19.52
C ASN A 231 6.55 -1.11 -19.82
N GLU A 232 7.69 -1.78 -19.81
CA GLU A 232 7.76 -3.25 -19.85
C GLU A 232 6.97 -3.83 -18.67
N TYR A 233 6.10 -4.81 -18.93
CA TYR A 233 5.31 -5.44 -17.87
C TYR A 233 4.95 -6.89 -18.16
N THR A 234 4.64 -7.62 -17.11
CA THR A 234 4.04 -8.96 -17.15
C THR A 234 2.82 -9.02 -16.26
N THR A 235 1.93 -9.96 -16.52
CA THR A 235 0.69 -10.13 -15.74
C THR A 235 0.57 -11.54 -15.20
N SER A 236 -0.05 -11.65 -14.01
CA SER A 236 -0.44 -12.93 -13.41
C SER A 236 -1.81 -12.81 -12.75
N ARG A 237 -2.42 -13.94 -12.43
CA ARG A 237 -3.63 -14.02 -11.60
C ARG A 237 -3.30 -14.85 -10.38
N GLU A 238 -3.31 -14.22 -9.23
CA GLU A 238 -2.88 -14.82 -7.97
C GLU A 238 -3.85 -14.43 -6.85
N ASN A 239 -4.27 -15.38 -6.05
CA ASN A 239 -5.07 -15.15 -4.84
C ASN A 239 -6.34 -14.27 -5.07
N GLY A 240 -7.00 -14.42 -6.22
CA GLY A 240 -8.17 -13.62 -6.56
C GLY A 240 -7.87 -12.19 -7.01
N ASN A 241 -6.61 -11.90 -7.36
CA ASN A 241 -6.17 -10.61 -7.87
C ASN A 241 -5.60 -10.74 -9.28
N TYR A 242 -5.68 -9.64 -10.03
CA TYR A 242 -4.93 -9.42 -11.26
C TYR A 242 -3.70 -8.58 -10.91
N LYS A 243 -2.52 -9.13 -11.12
CA LYS A 243 -1.26 -8.52 -10.73
C LYS A 243 -0.45 -8.12 -11.97
N LEU A 244 -0.08 -6.86 -12.04
CA LEU A 244 0.87 -6.35 -13.00
C LEU A 244 2.23 -6.19 -12.30
N LYS A 245 3.27 -6.80 -12.88
CA LYS A 245 4.66 -6.52 -12.53
C LYS A 245 5.21 -5.60 -13.61
N ILE A 246 5.46 -4.35 -13.26
CA ILE A 246 5.85 -3.28 -14.19
C ILE A 246 7.30 -2.94 -13.97
N GLY A 247 8.13 -3.16 -14.97
CA GLY A 247 9.57 -2.96 -14.97
C GLY A 247 10.33 -4.15 -15.54
N SER A 248 11.66 -4.03 -15.64
CA SER A 248 12.54 -5.02 -16.27
C SER A 248 13.31 -5.82 -15.24
N ALA A 249 13.36 -7.15 -15.41
CA ALA A 249 14.17 -8.00 -14.54
C ALA A 249 15.70 -7.78 -14.71
N SER A 250 16.12 -7.23 -15.86
CA SER A 250 17.53 -7.00 -16.19
C SER A 250 18.02 -5.59 -15.86
N ARG A 251 17.14 -4.66 -15.51
CA ARG A 251 17.49 -3.27 -15.19
C ARG A 251 16.93 -2.89 -13.83
N THR A 252 17.75 -2.20 -13.07
CA THR A 252 17.32 -1.51 -11.85
C THR A 252 17.16 -0.01 -12.13
N LEU A 253 16.36 0.64 -11.31
CA LEU A 253 16.08 2.07 -11.38
C LEU A 253 16.06 2.67 -9.96
N THR A 254 16.36 3.95 -9.89
CA THR A 254 16.30 4.76 -8.65
C THR A 254 15.71 6.12 -9.01
N GLY A 255 15.37 6.92 -7.99
CA GLY A 255 14.84 8.25 -8.20
C GLY A 255 13.43 8.23 -8.80
N GLU A 256 13.06 9.32 -9.47
CA GLU A 256 11.71 9.49 -9.99
C GLU A 256 11.46 8.64 -11.24
N GLN A 257 10.33 7.94 -11.23
CA GLN A 257 9.84 7.12 -12.34
C GLN A 257 8.35 7.37 -12.53
N LYS A 258 7.92 7.41 -13.79
CA LYS A 258 6.53 7.61 -14.16
C LYS A 258 5.96 6.36 -14.83
N TYR A 259 4.73 6.01 -14.47
CA TYR A 259 3.99 4.87 -15.01
C TYR A 259 2.61 5.32 -15.44
N VAL A 260 2.19 4.92 -16.62
CA VAL A 260 0.81 5.10 -17.11
C VAL A 260 0.20 3.72 -17.33
N ILE A 261 -0.84 3.41 -16.57
CA ILE A 261 -1.52 2.11 -16.60
C ILE A 261 -2.94 2.36 -17.07
N LYS A 262 -3.38 1.63 -18.09
CA LYS A 262 -4.75 1.69 -18.59
C LYS A 262 -5.36 0.29 -18.58
N TYR A 263 -6.62 0.21 -18.19
CA TYR A 263 -7.35 -1.05 -18.21
C TYR A 263 -8.87 -0.80 -18.16
N THR A 264 -9.63 -1.80 -18.58
CA THR A 264 -11.08 -1.84 -18.37
C THR A 264 -11.39 -2.80 -17.22
N TYR A 265 -12.09 -2.30 -16.19
CA TYR A 265 -12.53 -3.04 -15.03
C TYR A 265 -14.03 -3.32 -15.14
N ASN A 266 -14.41 -4.58 -15.29
CA ASN A 266 -15.79 -4.99 -15.49
C ASN A 266 -16.36 -5.57 -14.19
N LEU A 267 -17.33 -4.88 -13.59
CA LEU A 267 -18.02 -5.30 -12.37
C LEU A 267 -19.18 -6.28 -12.64
N GLY A 268 -19.59 -6.41 -13.89
CA GLY A 268 -20.76 -7.22 -14.24
C GLY A 268 -22.08 -6.54 -13.90
N LYS A 269 -23.13 -7.33 -13.81
CA LYS A 269 -24.46 -6.83 -13.45
C LYS A 269 -24.46 -6.37 -11.98
N ASP A 270 -25.03 -5.20 -11.69
CA ASP A 270 -25.30 -4.80 -10.31
C ASP A 270 -26.24 -5.81 -9.65
N PRO A 271 -25.93 -6.30 -8.44
CA PRO A 271 -26.77 -7.28 -7.75
C PRO A 271 -27.95 -6.66 -6.99
N GLY A 272 -28.07 -5.33 -6.93
CA GLY A 272 -29.16 -4.61 -6.29
C GLY A 272 -30.52 -4.95 -6.92
N LYS A 273 -31.61 -4.72 -6.19
CA LYS A 273 -32.97 -4.92 -6.67
C LYS A 273 -33.78 -3.64 -6.68
N ASP A 274 -33.45 -2.73 -5.76
CA ASP A 274 -34.18 -1.50 -5.54
C ASP A 274 -33.38 -0.26 -5.93
N TYR A 275 -32.05 -0.43 -6.15
CA TYR A 275 -31.13 0.61 -6.57
C TYR A 275 -29.83 0.00 -7.12
N ASP A 276 -29.21 0.69 -8.05
CA ASP A 276 -27.84 0.43 -8.48
C ASP A 276 -26.85 1.19 -7.58
N GLU A 277 -25.60 0.76 -7.54
CA GLU A 277 -24.59 1.39 -6.69
C GLU A 277 -23.24 1.52 -7.40
N LEU A 278 -22.72 2.75 -7.47
CA LEU A 278 -21.30 2.94 -7.68
C LEU A 278 -20.58 2.68 -6.35
N TYR A 279 -19.78 1.63 -6.27
CA TYR A 279 -18.87 1.38 -5.16
C TYR A 279 -17.51 0.97 -5.71
N TYR A 280 -16.51 1.84 -5.50
CA TYR A 280 -15.20 1.61 -6.09
C TYR A 280 -14.06 2.22 -5.24
N ASN A 281 -12.99 1.45 -5.05
CA ASN A 281 -11.76 1.98 -4.47
C ASN A 281 -10.96 2.72 -5.56
N ILE A 282 -11.05 4.04 -5.57
CA ILE A 282 -10.28 4.92 -6.45
C ILE A 282 -8.79 4.61 -6.28
N ILE A 283 -8.34 4.53 -5.02
CA ILE A 283 -7.04 3.97 -4.64
C ILE A 283 -7.33 2.72 -3.83
N GLY A 284 -6.81 1.58 -4.28
CA GLY A 284 -6.95 0.31 -3.55
C GLY A 284 -5.98 0.20 -2.38
N ASN A 285 -6.29 -0.69 -1.44
CA ASN A 285 -5.47 -0.98 -0.26
C ASN A 285 -4.31 -1.96 -0.51
N GLU A 286 -4.02 -2.28 -1.77
CA GLU A 286 -2.97 -3.24 -2.15
C GLU A 286 -1.56 -2.61 -2.27
N TRP A 287 -1.43 -1.34 -1.93
CA TRP A 287 -0.16 -0.64 -1.96
C TRP A 287 0.61 -0.85 -0.65
N ASP A 288 1.86 -1.27 -0.77
CA ASP A 288 2.80 -1.50 0.33
C ASP A 288 3.64 -0.26 0.68
N THR A 289 3.28 0.88 0.12
CA THR A 289 3.95 2.16 0.30
C THR A 289 2.95 3.29 0.54
N VAL A 290 3.47 4.45 0.88
CA VAL A 290 2.67 5.67 1.07
C VAL A 290 2.41 6.38 -0.26
N ILE A 291 1.27 7.05 -0.35
CA ILE A 291 0.81 7.74 -1.55
C ILE A 291 0.44 9.18 -1.21
N GLY A 292 1.07 10.13 -1.89
CA GLY A 292 0.76 11.55 -1.80
C GLY A 292 0.14 12.11 -3.08
N ASN A 293 -0.25 13.38 -3.03
CA ASN A 293 -0.76 14.15 -4.19
C ASN A 293 -1.78 13.39 -5.03
N VAL A 294 -2.79 12.79 -4.38
CA VAL A 294 -3.83 12.03 -5.09
C VAL A 294 -4.83 13.00 -5.70
N THR A 295 -5.04 12.88 -7.02
CA THR A 295 -6.13 13.55 -7.74
C THR A 295 -6.93 12.52 -8.52
N PHE A 296 -8.24 12.75 -8.65
CA PHE A 296 -9.11 11.86 -9.39
C PHE A 296 -10.17 12.59 -10.21
N SER A 297 -10.59 11.95 -11.29
CA SER A 297 -11.76 12.36 -12.04
C SER A 297 -12.59 11.12 -12.38
N ILE A 298 -13.90 11.20 -12.15
CA ILE A 298 -14.87 10.14 -12.46
C ILE A 298 -15.92 10.74 -13.36
N THR A 299 -16.08 10.17 -14.54
CA THR A 299 -17.15 10.57 -15.48
C THR A 299 -18.21 9.48 -15.48
N MET A 300 -19.40 9.81 -15.02
CA MET A 300 -20.55 8.91 -14.99
C MET A 300 -21.22 8.86 -16.38
N PRO A 301 -21.88 7.75 -16.75
CA PRO A 301 -22.54 7.64 -18.06
C PRO A 301 -23.74 8.58 -18.21
N LYS A 302 -24.38 8.95 -17.09
CA LYS A 302 -25.58 9.80 -17.02
C LYS A 302 -25.47 10.72 -15.82
N GLU A 303 -26.35 11.70 -15.76
CA GLU A 303 -26.56 12.49 -14.52
C GLU A 303 -27.00 11.60 -13.36
N PHE A 304 -26.66 11.99 -12.16
CA PHE A 304 -26.96 11.29 -10.92
C PHE A 304 -27.22 12.29 -9.79
N ASP A 305 -27.87 11.83 -8.73
CA ASP A 305 -28.11 12.65 -7.54
C ASP A 305 -26.81 12.78 -6.71
N SER A 306 -26.17 13.93 -6.80
CA SER A 306 -24.93 14.20 -6.08
C SER A 306 -25.09 14.24 -4.55
N SER A 307 -26.32 14.34 -4.02
CA SER A 307 -26.58 14.25 -2.58
C SER A 307 -26.38 12.83 -2.03
N LYS A 308 -26.38 11.83 -2.91
CA LYS A 308 -26.14 10.41 -2.62
C LYS A 308 -24.66 10.01 -2.75
N LEU A 309 -23.80 10.94 -3.15
CA LEU A 309 -22.37 10.70 -3.32
C LEU A 309 -21.64 10.80 -1.98
N GLY A 310 -20.82 9.83 -1.68
CA GLY A 310 -19.96 9.81 -0.50
C GLY A 310 -18.57 9.28 -0.79
N PHE A 311 -17.64 9.60 0.09
CA PHE A 311 -16.26 9.11 0.06
C PHE A 311 -15.86 8.60 1.43
N SER A 312 -14.89 7.69 1.43
CA SER A 312 -14.18 7.29 2.64
C SER A 312 -12.71 7.02 2.34
N SER A 313 -11.87 7.18 3.34
CA SER A 313 -10.43 6.92 3.22
C SER A 313 -9.87 6.28 4.48
N GLY A 314 -8.75 5.56 4.34
CA GLY A 314 -8.06 4.90 5.45
C GLY A 314 -8.06 3.37 5.33
N THR A 315 -7.89 2.71 6.46
CA THR A 315 -7.88 1.24 6.54
C THR A 315 -9.27 0.65 6.32
N THR A 316 -9.34 -0.64 6.05
CA THR A 316 -10.62 -1.35 5.82
C THR A 316 -11.61 -1.09 6.96
N GLY A 317 -12.82 -0.65 6.60
CA GLY A 317 -13.89 -0.28 7.55
C GLY A 317 -13.88 1.18 7.99
N SER A 318 -12.91 1.97 7.59
CA SER A 318 -12.90 3.42 7.84
C SER A 318 -14.01 4.13 7.08
N THR A 319 -14.65 5.10 7.74
CA THR A 319 -15.66 6.00 7.15
C THR A 319 -15.18 7.47 7.11
N ASP A 320 -13.90 7.70 7.40
CA ASP A 320 -13.33 9.06 7.41
C ASP A 320 -13.27 9.62 5.99
N ASN A 321 -13.90 10.80 5.81
CA ASN A 321 -13.90 11.56 4.56
C ASN A 321 -13.28 12.95 4.70
N SER A 322 -12.76 13.30 5.87
CA SER A 322 -12.32 14.64 6.24
C SER A 322 -11.24 15.22 5.32
N LYS A 323 -10.45 14.33 4.70
CA LYS A 323 -9.36 14.70 3.80
C LYS A 323 -9.74 14.69 2.31
N VAL A 324 -10.96 14.29 1.97
CA VAL A 324 -11.41 14.26 0.58
C VAL A 324 -12.06 15.58 0.21
N LYS A 325 -11.55 16.20 -0.84
CA LYS A 325 -12.17 17.40 -1.46
C LYS A 325 -12.65 17.03 -2.85
N TYR A 326 -13.88 17.35 -3.18
CA TYR A 326 -14.43 17.05 -4.50
C TYR A 326 -15.41 18.12 -4.97
N ASN A 327 -15.64 18.13 -6.27
CA ASN A 327 -16.64 18.95 -6.94
C ASN A 327 -17.38 18.10 -7.97
N VAL A 328 -18.68 18.35 -8.12
CA VAL A 328 -19.55 17.70 -9.11
C VAL A 328 -20.02 18.74 -10.12
N SER A 329 -19.88 18.44 -11.40
CA SER A 329 -20.36 19.28 -12.51
C SER A 329 -21.02 18.38 -13.56
N GLY A 330 -22.36 18.41 -13.63
CA GLY A 330 -23.13 17.48 -14.44
C GLY A 330 -22.85 16.03 -14.02
N ASN A 331 -22.43 15.21 -14.96
CA ASN A 331 -22.06 13.81 -14.73
C ASN A 331 -20.58 13.60 -14.36
N LYS A 332 -19.82 14.66 -14.10
CA LYS A 332 -18.39 14.57 -13.80
C LYS A 332 -18.10 14.92 -12.35
N ILE A 333 -17.36 14.05 -11.68
CA ILE A 333 -16.83 14.24 -10.33
C ILE A 333 -15.32 14.45 -10.47
N THR A 334 -14.79 15.49 -9.86
CA THR A 334 -13.35 15.74 -9.75
C THR A 334 -12.98 15.94 -8.30
N GLY A 335 -11.81 15.48 -7.90
CA GLY A 335 -11.42 15.64 -6.52
C GLY A 335 -9.96 15.33 -6.23
N SER A 336 -9.61 15.50 -4.98
CA SER A 336 -8.28 15.24 -4.45
C SER A 336 -8.35 14.72 -3.02
N TYR A 337 -7.32 14.01 -2.60
CA TYR A 337 -7.10 13.65 -1.21
C TYR A 337 -6.06 14.60 -0.61
N ASN A 338 -6.45 15.32 0.43
CA ASN A 338 -5.61 16.30 1.10
C ASN A 338 -4.87 15.66 2.27
N GLY A 339 -3.81 14.91 1.96
CA GLY A 339 -3.02 14.18 2.92
C GLY A 339 -2.20 13.10 2.23
N ILE A 340 -1.72 12.17 3.02
CA ILE A 340 -0.94 11.03 2.60
C ILE A 340 -1.72 9.79 2.98
N LEU A 341 -1.99 8.91 2.00
CA LEU A 341 -2.51 7.58 2.27
C LEU A 341 -1.36 6.69 2.73
N GLY A 342 -1.53 6.05 3.87
CA GLY A 342 -0.59 5.07 4.40
C GLY A 342 -0.57 3.78 3.57
N ALA A 343 0.45 2.97 3.77
CA ALA A 343 0.49 1.63 3.20
C ALA A 343 -0.74 0.81 3.66
N GLY A 344 -1.43 0.17 2.73
CA GLY A 344 -2.65 -0.59 3.02
C GLY A 344 -3.91 0.25 3.21
N GLU A 345 -3.86 1.57 3.06
CA GLU A 345 -5.03 2.44 3.08
C GLU A 345 -5.64 2.61 1.69
N ALA A 346 -6.94 2.87 1.65
CA ALA A 346 -7.72 3.05 0.44
C ALA A 346 -8.39 4.42 0.39
N LEU A 347 -8.76 4.85 -0.81
CA LEU A 347 -9.69 5.94 -1.07
C LEU A 347 -10.87 5.37 -1.86
N THR A 348 -12.06 5.42 -1.29
CA THR A 348 -13.27 4.80 -1.83
C THR A 348 -14.31 5.85 -2.19
N VAL A 349 -14.96 5.68 -3.33
CA VAL A 349 -16.17 6.41 -3.72
C VAL A 349 -17.38 5.49 -3.60
N ARG A 350 -18.51 6.07 -3.19
CA ARG A 350 -19.80 5.41 -3.12
C ARG A 350 -20.90 6.38 -3.58
N CYS A 351 -21.83 5.89 -4.39
CA CYS A 351 -23.02 6.64 -4.79
C CYS A 351 -24.20 5.68 -4.99
N GLU A 352 -25.31 5.97 -4.33
CA GLU A 352 -26.59 5.33 -4.61
C GLU A 352 -27.16 5.89 -5.92
N LEU A 353 -27.57 5.02 -6.81
CA LEU A 353 -28.06 5.31 -8.15
C LEU A 353 -29.46 4.72 -8.32
N PRO A 354 -30.33 5.29 -9.17
CA PRO A 354 -31.62 4.70 -9.43
C PRO A 354 -31.49 3.29 -10.03
N GLU A 355 -32.42 2.39 -9.74
CA GLU A 355 -32.49 1.05 -10.36
C GLU A 355 -32.52 1.16 -11.87
N GLY A 356 -31.71 0.36 -12.56
CA GLY A 356 -31.53 0.39 -14.00
C GLY A 356 -30.63 1.52 -14.50
N TYR A 357 -29.87 2.13 -13.63
CA TYR A 357 -28.84 3.09 -14.03
C TYR A 357 -27.76 2.40 -14.88
N PHE A 358 -27.36 1.20 -14.47
CA PHE A 358 -26.50 0.33 -15.26
C PHE A 358 -27.34 -0.63 -16.10
N VAL A 359 -27.24 -0.52 -17.43
CA VAL A 359 -27.96 -1.32 -18.40
C VAL A 359 -27.04 -2.35 -19.07
N GLY A 360 -26.37 -3.18 -18.28
CA GLY A 360 -25.37 -4.09 -18.79
C GLY A 360 -25.75 -5.57 -18.64
N THR A 361 -25.35 -6.33 -19.62
CA THR A 361 -25.40 -7.78 -19.59
C THR A 361 -24.21 -8.32 -18.81
N GLY A 362 -24.09 -8.22 -17.59
CA GLY A 362 -23.09 -8.92 -16.78
C GLY A 362 -21.79 -9.35 -17.50
N LEU A 363 -20.97 -10.08 -16.82
CA LEU A 363 -19.76 -10.68 -17.41
C LEU A 363 -20.15 -11.51 -18.65
N THR A 364 -19.64 -11.15 -19.83
CA THR A 364 -19.87 -11.92 -21.04
C THR A 364 -19.37 -13.33 -20.82
N PHE A 365 -20.28 -14.29 -20.92
CA PHE A 365 -19.94 -15.70 -20.87
C PHE A 365 -19.16 -16.04 -22.15
N ASN A 366 -17.84 -16.05 -22.05
CA ASN A 366 -17.01 -16.46 -23.17
C ASN A 366 -17.02 -17.98 -23.28
N LEU A 367 -17.88 -18.51 -24.16
CA LEU A 367 -18.03 -19.95 -24.42
C LEU A 367 -16.67 -20.62 -24.73
N MET A 368 -15.74 -19.88 -25.34
CA MET A 368 -14.41 -20.39 -25.67
C MET A 368 -13.60 -20.81 -24.42
N ASN A 369 -13.80 -20.17 -23.28
CA ASN A 369 -13.14 -20.54 -22.02
C ASN A 369 -13.65 -21.88 -21.45
N TYR A 370 -14.82 -22.34 -21.91
CA TYR A 370 -15.46 -23.56 -21.43
C TYR A 370 -15.42 -24.70 -22.45
N ILE A 371 -14.97 -24.43 -23.68
CA ILE A 371 -14.95 -25.43 -24.75
C ILE A 371 -14.13 -26.66 -24.36
N PHE A 372 -13.06 -26.48 -23.61
CA PHE A 372 -12.23 -27.57 -23.11
C PHE A 372 -12.95 -28.51 -22.13
N TYR A 373 -13.93 -27.99 -21.39
CA TYR A 373 -14.77 -28.81 -20.48
C TYR A 373 -15.80 -29.65 -21.23
N LEU A 374 -16.07 -29.34 -22.50
CA LEU A 374 -16.98 -30.14 -23.35
C LEU A 374 -16.28 -31.40 -23.89
N PHE A 375 -14.96 -31.44 -23.99
CA PHE A 375 -14.24 -32.59 -24.49
C PHE A 375 -14.47 -33.88 -23.69
N PRO A 376 -14.43 -33.89 -22.35
CA PRO A 376 -14.71 -35.09 -21.57
C PRO A 376 -16.13 -35.60 -21.83
N ILE A 377 -17.12 -34.71 -21.99
CA ILE A 377 -18.51 -35.07 -22.29
C ILE A 377 -18.61 -35.68 -23.70
N LEU A 378 -17.94 -35.07 -24.67
CA LEU A 378 -17.88 -35.59 -26.03
C LEU A 378 -17.25 -36.99 -26.07
N PHE A 379 -16.11 -37.16 -25.37
CA PHE A 379 -15.45 -38.48 -25.27
C PHE A 379 -16.33 -39.51 -24.58
N LEU A 380 -17.09 -39.13 -23.53
CA LEU A 380 -18.06 -40.03 -22.86
C LEU A 380 -19.14 -40.45 -23.81
N VAL A 381 -19.71 -39.53 -24.59
CA VAL A 381 -20.78 -39.85 -25.59
C VAL A 381 -20.21 -40.78 -26.66
N ILE A 382 -19.02 -40.51 -27.18
CA ILE A 382 -18.36 -41.39 -28.16
C ILE A 382 -18.13 -42.80 -27.57
N ALA A 383 -17.66 -42.90 -26.36
CA ALA A 383 -17.39 -44.17 -25.66
C ALA A 383 -18.73 -44.95 -25.48
N LEU A 384 -19.81 -44.30 -25.08
CA LEU A 384 -21.13 -44.92 -24.95
C LEU A 384 -21.69 -45.41 -26.31
N LEU A 385 -21.51 -44.63 -27.39
CA LEU A 385 -21.90 -45.03 -28.73
C LEU A 385 -21.10 -46.24 -29.24
N LEU A 386 -19.79 -46.24 -29.00
CA LEU A 386 -18.92 -47.39 -29.35
C LEU A 386 -19.28 -48.61 -28.51
N TRP A 387 -19.55 -48.46 -27.22
CA TRP A 387 -20.03 -49.56 -26.38
C TRP A 387 -21.36 -50.12 -26.86
N TYR A 388 -22.32 -49.22 -27.18
CA TYR A 388 -23.62 -49.64 -27.71
C TYR A 388 -23.50 -50.40 -29.03
N LYS A 389 -22.59 -49.99 -29.90
CA LYS A 389 -22.42 -50.58 -31.23
C LYS A 389 -21.56 -51.84 -31.23
N TYR A 390 -20.53 -51.92 -30.42
CA TYR A 390 -19.52 -52.97 -30.46
C TYR A 390 -19.34 -53.70 -29.13
N GLY A 391 -19.88 -53.24 -28.03
CA GLY A 391 -19.67 -53.78 -26.70
C GLY A 391 -20.81 -54.68 -26.20
N ARG A 392 -21.78 -55.04 -27.05
CA ARG A 392 -22.77 -56.05 -26.71
C ARG A 392 -22.18 -57.40 -26.97
N ASP A 393 -21.95 -58.17 -25.90
CA ASP A 393 -21.56 -59.58 -26.01
C ASP A 393 -22.68 -60.32 -26.69
N ASP A 394 -22.32 -61.11 -27.75
CA ASP A 394 -23.22 -62.07 -28.34
C ASP A 394 -23.57 -63.11 -27.27
N GLN A 395 -24.84 -63.27 -26.98
CA GLN A 395 -25.29 -64.37 -26.11
C GLN A 395 -24.95 -65.67 -26.78
N VAL A 396 -23.94 -66.38 -26.30
CA VAL A 396 -23.66 -67.74 -26.69
C VAL A 396 -24.80 -68.59 -26.11
N VAL A 397 -25.75 -68.97 -26.98
CA VAL A 397 -26.74 -69.99 -26.63
C VAL A 397 -26.03 -71.31 -26.73
N GLU A 398 -25.61 -71.89 -25.61
CA GLU A 398 -25.22 -73.33 -25.56
C GLU A 398 -26.46 -74.18 -25.86
N THR A 399 -26.44 -74.78 -27.03
CA THR A 399 -27.34 -75.90 -27.31
C THR A 399 -26.78 -77.15 -26.63
N VAL A 400 -27.38 -77.53 -25.51
CA VAL A 400 -27.08 -78.83 -24.89
C VAL A 400 -27.86 -79.90 -25.72
N GLU A 401 -27.10 -80.86 -26.35
CA GLU A 401 -27.64 -82.10 -26.85
C GLU A 401 -27.89 -83.09 -25.73
#